data_ab0c07d55e6ead5c6b34fd68f20eb45b
#
_entry.id   ab0c07d55e6ead5c6b34fd68f20eb45b
#
_cell.length_a   1.000
_cell.length_b   1.000
_cell.length_c   1.000
_cell.angle_alpha   90.00
_cell.angle_beta   90.00
_cell.angle_gamma   90.00
#
_symmetry.space_group_name_H-M   'P 1'
#
loop_
_entity.id
_entity.type
_entity.pdbx_description
1 polymer ?
#
loop_
_entity_poly.entity_id
_entity_poly.type
_entity_poly.pdbx_seq_one_letter_code
_entity_poly.pdbx_strand_id
1 'polypeptide(L)'
;MPHIDQDRRAPSGFTLIELLVVVLIIGTLMGTAVIAIDAGGDQRAFTAYGQRLVQRIEMARDRAIQNNQDWGMVVSAEDYRFVAYDEDQRQWFLQPQSPFRPDKPPRPVVFQLRVLDQFDTELNAGVFAPNDESLGNQADPNSSGADTKRNPDLVFFSSGETMPFDLELLVEGAAPAVLNGLRISTDGFQPLSLERMDEFTEAKS
;
A
#
# COMPACT_ATOMS: atom_id res chain seq x y z
N MET A 1 80.17 30.26 19.90
CA MET A 1 79.27 30.05 18.71
C MET A 1 78.67 28.69 18.82
N PRO A 2 77.37 28.57 19.09
CA PRO A 2 76.69 27.25 19.10
C PRO A 2 76.25 26.89 17.69
N HIS A 3 76.58 25.69 17.27
CA HIS A 3 76.18 25.04 16.04
C HIS A 3 74.73 24.58 16.17
N ILE A 4 73.85 25.14 15.37
CA ILE A 4 72.47 24.73 15.27
C ILE A 4 72.41 23.59 14.24
N ASP A 5 72.28 22.37 14.77
CA ASP A 5 72.08 21.17 13.98
C ASP A 5 70.63 21.20 13.45
N GLN A 6 70.41 21.47 12.19
CA GLN A 6 69.12 21.44 11.52
C GLN A 6 68.82 19.98 11.15
N ASP A 7 68.04 19.32 12.00
CA ASP A 7 67.51 18.01 11.75
C ASP A 7 66.57 18.05 10.55
N ARG A 8 67.12 17.80 9.35
CA ARG A 8 66.34 17.65 8.11
C ARG A 8 65.62 16.33 8.11
N ARG A 9 64.43 16.32 8.65
CA ARG A 9 63.49 15.17 8.45
C ARG A 9 63.21 15.04 6.96
N ALA A 10 63.65 13.95 6.36
CA ALA A 10 63.29 13.60 4.99
C ALA A 10 61.77 13.38 4.87
N PRO A 11 61.13 13.93 3.84
CA PRO A 11 59.71 13.68 3.61
C PRO A 11 59.50 12.20 3.33
N SER A 12 58.74 11.52 4.18
CA SER A 12 58.31 10.15 3.95
C SER A 12 57.30 10.13 2.78
N GLY A 13 57.67 9.54 1.67
CA GLY A 13 56.80 9.34 0.52
C GLY A 13 55.78 8.24 0.83
N PHE A 14 54.54 8.41 0.33
CA PHE A 14 53.51 7.38 0.37
C PHE A 14 53.98 6.12 -0.39
N THR A 15 53.72 4.96 0.21
CA THR A 15 54.00 3.69 -0.49
C THR A 15 52.85 3.33 -1.44
N LEU A 16 53.18 2.65 -2.54
CA LEU A 16 52.19 2.24 -3.53
C LEU A 16 51.10 1.32 -2.92
N ILE A 17 51.51 0.50 -1.94
CA ILE A 17 50.56 -0.39 -1.22
C ILE A 17 49.60 0.42 -0.32
N GLU A 18 50.03 1.50 0.30
CA GLU A 18 49.18 2.36 1.13
C GLU A 18 48.08 3.04 0.30
N LEU A 19 48.44 3.50 -0.92
CA LEU A 19 47.47 4.07 -1.84
C LEU A 19 46.47 3.00 -2.34
N LEU A 20 46.93 1.78 -2.61
CA LEU A 20 46.10 0.67 -3.01
C LEU A 20 45.10 0.30 -1.93
N VAL A 21 45.52 0.24 -0.65
CA VAL A 21 44.65 -0.07 0.48
C VAL A 21 43.59 1.02 0.70
N VAL A 22 43.97 2.30 0.57
CA VAL A 22 43.07 3.44 0.69
C VAL A 22 41.97 3.38 -0.38
N VAL A 23 42.35 3.14 -1.65
CA VAL A 23 41.40 3.03 -2.77
C VAL A 23 40.47 1.81 -2.57
N LEU A 24 40.99 0.69 -2.05
CA LEU A 24 40.18 -0.48 -1.72
C LEU A 24 39.14 -0.16 -0.65
N ILE A 25 39.53 0.52 0.43
CA ILE A 25 38.63 0.92 1.52
C ILE A 25 37.56 1.88 1.00
N ILE A 26 37.95 2.91 0.23
CA ILE A 26 37.00 3.87 -0.34
C ILE A 26 36.03 3.17 -1.30
N GLY A 27 36.52 2.26 -2.16
CA GLY A 27 35.70 1.50 -3.09
C GLY A 27 34.66 0.60 -2.39
N THR A 28 35.06 -0.08 -1.31
CA THR A 28 34.13 -0.90 -0.53
C THR A 28 33.10 -0.05 0.23
N LEU A 29 33.48 1.08 0.81
CA LEU A 29 32.57 1.99 1.50
C LEU A 29 31.55 2.63 0.52
N MET A 30 32.01 3.05 -0.65
CA MET A 30 31.09 3.58 -1.68
C MET A 30 30.13 2.52 -2.21
N GLY A 31 30.58 1.26 -2.38
CA GLY A 31 29.74 0.17 -2.83
C GLY A 31 28.58 -0.14 -1.88
N THR A 32 28.81 -0.09 -0.58
CA THR A 32 27.75 -0.32 0.43
C THR A 32 26.75 0.83 0.53
N ALA A 33 27.19 2.07 0.32
CA ALA A 33 26.32 3.25 0.39
C ALA A 33 25.27 3.28 -0.73
N VAL A 34 25.58 2.81 -1.92
CA VAL A 34 24.65 2.80 -3.07
C VAL A 34 23.48 1.85 -2.81
N ILE A 35 23.72 0.67 -2.23
CA ILE A 35 22.68 -0.33 -1.93
C ILE A 35 21.67 0.21 -0.87
N ALA A 36 22.17 0.97 0.12
CA ALA A 36 21.32 1.50 1.19
C ALA A 36 20.36 2.62 0.72
N ILE A 37 20.74 3.38 -0.31
CA ILE A 37 19.93 4.49 -0.85
C ILE A 37 18.74 3.95 -1.64
N ASP A 38 18.93 2.87 -2.41
CA ASP A 38 17.89 2.31 -3.28
C ASP A 38 16.76 1.65 -2.46
N ALA A 39 17.11 0.90 -1.42
CA ALA A 39 16.13 0.28 -0.53
C ALA A 39 15.25 1.31 0.22
N GLY A 40 15.79 2.47 0.56
CA GLY A 40 15.05 3.55 1.25
C GLY A 40 14.08 4.29 0.33
N GLY A 41 14.39 4.41 -0.96
CA GLY A 41 13.55 5.08 -1.97
C GLY A 41 12.26 4.32 -2.22
N ASP A 42 12.36 3.04 -2.45
CA ASP A 42 11.23 2.15 -2.72
C ASP A 42 10.25 2.08 -1.54
N GLN A 43 10.77 2.02 -0.33
CA GLN A 43 9.93 1.97 0.87
C GLN A 43 9.15 3.28 1.07
N ARG A 44 9.77 4.43 0.82
CA ARG A 44 9.10 5.74 0.88
C ARG A 44 8.02 5.85 -0.19
N ALA A 45 8.30 5.41 -1.42
CA ALA A 45 7.35 5.40 -2.52
C ALA A 45 6.14 4.50 -2.20
N PHE A 46 6.36 3.35 -1.57
CA PHE A 46 5.31 2.43 -1.17
C PHE A 46 4.44 3.01 -0.03
N THR A 47 5.06 3.60 0.99
CA THR A 47 4.31 4.29 2.05
C THR A 47 3.49 5.46 1.49
N ALA A 48 4.06 6.27 0.58
CA ALA A 48 3.34 7.35 -0.07
C ALA A 48 2.17 6.85 -0.94
N TYR A 49 2.29 5.67 -1.55
CA TYR A 49 1.19 5.01 -2.25
C TYR A 49 0.04 4.66 -1.30
N GLY A 50 0.34 4.05 -0.15
CA GLY A 50 -0.66 3.75 0.88
C GLY A 50 -1.36 5.01 1.40
N GLN A 51 -0.61 6.09 1.65
CA GLN A 51 -1.17 7.38 2.07
C GLN A 51 -2.13 7.96 1.02
N ARG A 52 -1.79 7.87 -0.26
CA ARG A 52 -2.71 8.32 -1.35
C ARG A 52 -3.97 7.46 -1.42
N LEU A 53 -3.86 6.16 -1.17
CA LEU A 53 -5.03 5.29 -1.13
C LEU A 53 -5.95 5.64 0.03
N VAL A 54 -5.40 5.86 1.25
CA VAL A 54 -6.16 6.36 2.40
C VAL A 54 -6.90 7.66 2.04
N GLN A 55 -6.21 8.64 1.46
CA GLN A 55 -6.83 9.90 1.05
C GLN A 55 -7.97 9.71 0.05
N ARG A 56 -7.84 8.77 -0.89
CA ARG A 56 -8.92 8.47 -1.84
C ARG A 56 -10.13 7.82 -1.17
N ILE A 57 -9.91 6.92 -0.23
CA ILE A 57 -10.99 6.30 0.53
C ILE A 57 -11.72 7.37 1.35
N GLU A 58 -11.00 8.25 2.04
CA GLU A 58 -11.62 9.36 2.77
C GLU A 58 -12.39 10.30 1.84
N MET A 59 -11.83 10.62 0.67
CA MET A 59 -12.56 11.42 -0.33
C MET A 59 -13.81 10.72 -0.85
N ALA A 60 -13.81 9.39 -0.96
CA ALA A 60 -15.01 8.65 -1.36
C ALA A 60 -16.08 8.70 -0.26
N ARG A 61 -15.70 8.59 1.02
CA ARG A 61 -16.59 8.79 2.17
C ARG A 61 -17.20 10.20 2.16
N ASP A 62 -16.36 11.22 1.97
CA ASP A 62 -16.82 12.60 1.89
C ASP A 62 -17.80 12.81 0.72
N ARG A 63 -17.55 12.18 -0.43
CA ARG A 63 -18.45 12.23 -1.59
C ARG A 63 -19.79 11.55 -1.32
N ALA A 64 -19.78 10.44 -0.59
CA ALA A 64 -21.00 9.75 -0.19
C ALA A 64 -21.91 10.70 0.62
N ILE A 65 -21.34 11.37 1.61
CA ILE A 65 -22.05 12.31 2.46
C ILE A 65 -22.53 13.54 1.66
N GLN A 66 -21.62 14.19 0.90
CA GLN A 66 -21.91 15.43 0.19
C GLN A 66 -22.98 15.26 -0.89
N ASN A 67 -22.98 14.11 -1.56
CA ASN A 67 -23.93 13.85 -2.66
C ASN A 67 -25.18 13.10 -2.18
N ASN A 68 -25.24 12.74 -0.88
CA ASN A 68 -26.30 11.87 -0.33
C ASN A 68 -26.46 10.59 -1.18
N GLN A 69 -25.36 9.98 -1.55
CA GLN A 69 -25.27 8.85 -2.46
C GLN A 69 -24.30 7.83 -1.92
N ASP A 70 -24.67 6.56 -1.88
CA ASP A 70 -23.77 5.52 -1.40
C ASP A 70 -22.63 5.31 -2.40
N TRP A 71 -21.42 5.22 -1.86
CA TRP A 71 -20.20 4.91 -2.60
C TRP A 71 -19.65 3.57 -2.14
N GLY A 72 -18.77 2.99 -2.93
CA GLY A 72 -18.16 1.74 -2.57
C GLY A 72 -16.80 1.54 -3.22
N MET A 73 -16.12 0.50 -2.78
CA MET A 73 -14.86 0.06 -3.34
C MET A 73 -14.92 -1.43 -3.65
N VAL A 74 -14.59 -1.79 -4.87
CA VAL A 74 -14.36 -3.16 -5.31
C VAL A 74 -12.86 -3.42 -5.19
N VAL A 75 -12.49 -4.49 -4.52
CA VAL A 75 -11.10 -4.89 -4.29
C VAL A 75 -10.85 -6.23 -4.94
N SER A 76 -9.82 -6.32 -5.76
CA SER A 76 -9.29 -7.58 -6.29
C SER A 76 -7.88 -7.80 -5.79
N ALA A 77 -7.31 -8.97 -6.02
CA ALA A 77 -5.94 -9.25 -5.58
C ALA A 77 -4.90 -8.26 -6.17
N GLU A 78 -5.14 -7.72 -7.36
CA GLU A 78 -4.18 -6.90 -8.10
C GLU A 78 -4.57 -5.43 -8.22
N ASP A 79 -5.86 -5.08 -7.97
CA ASP A 79 -6.42 -3.77 -8.26
C ASP A 79 -7.58 -3.43 -7.32
N TYR A 80 -7.95 -2.16 -7.31
CA TYR A 80 -9.15 -1.67 -6.63
C TYR A 80 -9.88 -0.67 -7.52
N ARG A 81 -11.20 -0.52 -7.33
CA ARG A 81 -12.01 0.43 -8.11
C ARG A 81 -13.06 1.06 -7.21
N PHE A 82 -13.31 2.34 -7.41
CA PHE A 82 -14.39 3.04 -6.74
C PHE A 82 -15.65 3.00 -7.59
N VAL A 83 -16.79 2.81 -6.92
CA VAL A 83 -18.12 2.77 -7.54
C VAL A 83 -19.08 3.68 -6.74
N ALA A 84 -20.10 4.20 -7.40
CA ALA A 84 -21.17 4.95 -6.76
C ALA A 84 -22.52 4.32 -7.14
N TYR A 85 -23.43 4.27 -6.18
CA TYR A 85 -24.76 3.68 -6.38
C TYR A 85 -25.71 4.70 -7.03
N ASP A 86 -26.37 4.28 -8.07
CA ASP A 86 -27.43 5.07 -8.72
C ASP A 86 -28.78 4.52 -8.28
N GLU A 87 -29.54 5.32 -7.55
CA GLU A 87 -30.86 4.91 -7.02
C GLU A 87 -31.91 4.71 -8.11
N ASP A 88 -31.86 5.51 -9.18
CA ASP A 88 -32.83 5.43 -10.28
C ASP A 88 -32.65 4.13 -11.06
N GLN A 89 -31.38 3.76 -11.32
CA GLN A 89 -31.04 2.54 -12.05
C GLN A 89 -30.83 1.32 -11.13
N ARG A 90 -30.75 1.53 -9.82
CA ARG A 90 -30.47 0.51 -8.80
C ARG A 90 -29.22 -0.30 -9.12
N GLN A 91 -28.15 0.39 -9.52
CA GLN A 91 -26.90 -0.23 -9.94
C GLN A 91 -25.69 0.57 -9.47
N TRP A 92 -24.57 -0.12 -9.34
CA TRP A 92 -23.27 0.48 -9.05
C TRP A 92 -22.58 0.89 -10.35
N PHE A 93 -22.07 2.10 -10.41
CA PHE A 93 -21.34 2.65 -11.55
C PHE A 93 -19.91 2.97 -11.19
N LEU A 94 -19.00 2.52 -12.05
CA LEU A 94 -17.57 2.78 -11.91
C LEU A 94 -17.28 4.28 -11.93
N GLN A 95 -16.36 4.73 -11.07
CA GLN A 95 -15.89 6.10 -10.96
C GLN A 95 -14.44 6.23 -11.46
N PRO A 96 -14.21 6.27 -12.79
CA PRO A 96 -12.86 6.24 -13.36
C PRO A 96 -12.15 7.59 -13.38
N GLN A 97 -12.84 8.67 -12.93
CA GLN A 97 -12.27 10.02 -12.97
C GLN A 97 -11.32 10.26 -11.81
N SER A 98 -10.37 11.18 -12.01
CA SER A 98 -9.53 11.67 -10.90
C SER A 98 -10.41 12.33 -9.82
N PRO A 99 -10.16 12.09 -8.54
CA PRO A 99 -9.02 11.38 -7.94
C PRO A 99 -9.21 9.87 -7.77
N PHE A 100 -10.34 9.28 -8.17
CA PHE A 100 -10.73 7.89 -7.88
C PHE A 100 -10.12 6.86 -8.83
N ARG A 101 -9.43 7.32 -9.87
CA ARG A 101 -8.68 6.40 -10.75
C ARG A 101 -7.55 5.71 -9.96
N PRO A 102 -7.45 4.37 -10.02
CA PRO A 102 -6.37 3.64 -9.37
C PRO A 102 -5.00 4.08 -9.87
N ASP A 103 -4.05 4.25 -8.96
CA ASP A 103 -2.63 4.41 -9.30
C ASP A 103 -1.98 3.04 -9.38
N LYS A 104 -1.00 2.92 -10.25
CA LYS A 104 -0.14 1.73 -10.25
C LYS A 104 0.78 1.77 -9.02
N PRO A 105 0.82 0.69 -8.21
CA PRO A 105 1.74 0.63 -7.08
C PRO A 105 3.20 0.64 -7.56
N PRO A 106 4.13 1.17 -6.76
CA PRO A 106 5.55 1.27 -7.14
C PRO A 106 6.26 -0.09 -7.23
N ARG A 107 5.65 -1.13 -6.66
CA ARG A 107 6.08 -2.53 -6.72
C ARG A 107 4.86 -3.43 -6.81
N PRO A 108 4.99 -4.67 -7.30
CA PRO A 108 3.87 -5.62 -7.29
C PRO A 108 3.36 -5.84 -5.87
N VAL A 109 2.05 -5.69 -5.68
CA VAL A 109 1.37 -5.89 -4.39
C VAL A 109 0.14 -6.73 -4.59
N VAL A 110 -0.20 -7.50 -3.55
CA VAL A 110 -1.46 -8.22 -3.44
C VAL A 110 -2.32 -7.51 -2.40
N PHE A 111 -3.55 -7.16 -2.79
CA PHE A 111 -4.54 -6.59 -1.90
C PHE A 111 -5.31 -7.71 -1.21
N GLN A 112 -5.41 -7.66 0.11
CA GLN A 112 -6.24 -8.56 0.91
C GLN A 112 -7.19 -7.73 1.75
N LEU A 113 -8.48 -7.89 1.53
CA LEU A 113 -9.52 -7.22 2.29
C LEU A 113 -10.11 -8.17 3.32
N ARG A 114 -10.26 -7.67 4.53
CA ARG A 114 -10.95 -8.33 5.63
C ARG A 114 -11.98 -7.38 6.20
N VAL A 115 -13.25 -7.68 6.02
CA VAL A 115 -14.34 -6.94 6.65
C VAL A 115 -14.54 -7.53 8.04
N LEU A 116 -14.49 -6.67 9.05
CA LEU A 116 -14.65 -7.03 10.46
C LEU A 116 -16.15 -6.98 10.79
N ASP A 117 -16.86 -8.04 10.47
CA ASP A 117 -18.29 -8.13 10.75
C ASP A 117 -18.50 -8.34 12.26
N GLN A 118 -18.97 -7.31 12.95
CA GLN A 118 -19.38 -7.41 14.36
C GLN A 118 -20.86 -7.76 14.52
N PHE A 119 -21.59 -7.87 13.43
CA PHE A 119 -22.99 -8.22 13.43
C PHE A 119 -23.18 -9.63 12.90
N ASP A 120 -23.77 -10.48 13.73
CA ASP A 120 -24.11 -11.86 13.43
C ASP A 120 -24.63 -12.04 12.00
N THR A 121 -24.06 -12.99 11.32
CA THR A 121 -24.23 -13.39 9.91
C THR A 121 -25.70 -13.58 9.48
N GLU A 122 -26.67 -13.62 10.40
CA GLU A 122 -28.07 -13.90 10.08
C GLU A 122 -28.86 -12.70 9.53
N LEU A 123 -28.44 -11.45 9.82
CA LEU A 123 -29.16 -10.27 9.33
C LEU A 123 -28.63 -9.74 7.98
N ASN A 124 -27.40 -10.06 7.61
CA ASN A 124 -26.77 -9.60 6.37
C ASN A 124 -27.03 -10.50 5.15
N ALA A 125 -27.56 -11.70 5.35
CA ALA A 125 -27.83 -12.62 4.25
C ALA A 125 -28.90 -12.14 3.25
N GLY A 126 -29.60 -11.06 3.57
CA GLY A 126 -30.68 -10.54 2.71
C GLY A 126 -30.38 -9.29 1.91
N VAL A 127 -29.37 -8.49 2.31
CA VAL A 127 -29.08 -7.18 1.68
C VAL A 127 -27.71 -7.15 0.99
N PHE A 128 -26.74 -7.87 1.52
CA PHE A 128 -25.36 -7.89 1.02
C PHE A 128 -24.80 -9.30 0.78
N ALA A 129 -25.68 -10.33 0.75
CA ALA A 129 -25.21 -11.66 0.36
C ALA A 129 -24.53 -11.53 -1.01
N PRO A 130 -23.25 -11.90 -1.15
CA PRO A 130 -22.72 -12.12 -2.48
C PRO A 130 -23.63 -13.17 -3.10
N ASN A 131 -24.28 -12.80 -4.21
CA ASN A 131 -25.11 -13.76 -4.94
C ASN A 131 -24.20 -14.94 -5.29
N ASP A 132 -24.39 -16.05 -4.58
CA ASP A 132 -23.64 -17.31 -4.74
C ASP A 132 -23.80 -17.93 -6.16
N GLU A 133 -24.64 -17.33 -6.99
CA GLU A 133 -24.82 -17.74 -8.39
C GLU A 133 -23.68 -17.30 -9.31
N SER A 134 -22.71 -16.46 -8.86
CA SER A 134 -21.57 -16.07 -9.70
C SER A 134 -20.31 -16.92 -9.49
N LEU A 135 -20.31 -17.88 -8.56
CA LEU A 135 -19.21 -18.84 -8.40
C LEU A 135 -19.17 -19.94 -9.46
N GLY A 136 -20.11 -19.96 -10.39
CA GLY A 136 -20.25 -21.01 -11.41
C GLY A 136 -19.89 -20.63 -12.83
N ASN A 137 -19.54 -19.39 -13.15
CA ASN A 137 -19.22 -19.04 -14.53
C ASN A 137 -17.75 -18.67 -14.69
N GLN A 138 -17.08 -19.56 -15.40
CA GLN A 138 -15.74 -19.42 -15.96
C GLN A 138 -15.56 -18.00 -16.48
N ALA A 139 -14.51 -17.33 -15.99
CA ALA A 139 -14.04 -16.08 -16.50
C ALA A 139 -13.73 -16.27 -18.00
N ASP A 140 -14.59 -15.74 -18.86
CA ASP A 140 -14.33 -15.65 -20.28
C ASP A 140 -13.24 -14.59 -20.47
N PRO A 141 -12.01 -14.95 -20.92
CA PRO A 141 -10.90 -14.01 -20.99
C PRO A 141 -11.09 -12.88 -22.00
N ASN A 142 -12.25 -12.80 -22.64
CA ASN A 142 -12.53 -11.85 -23.71
C ASN A 142 -13.70 -10.89 -23.41
N SER A 143 -14.25 -10.85 -22.19
CA SER A 143 -15.32 -9.92 -21.84
C SER A 143 -14.78 -8.58 -21.34
N SER A 144 -14.32 -7.76 -22.27
CA SER A 144 -13.94 -6.35 -22.01
C SER A 144 -15.12 -5.42 -21.61
N GLY A 145 -16.26 -5.96 -21.23
CA GLY A 145 -17.47 -5.20 -20.96
C GLY A 145 -18.29 -5.59 -19.73
N ALA A 146 -17.90 -6.61 -18.97
CA ALA A 146 -18.74 -7.17 -17.91
C ALA A 146 -18.44 -6.66 -16.48
N ASP A 147 -17.50 -5.75 -16.31
CA ASP A 147 -17.02 -5.29 -14.99
C ASP A 147 -17.88 -4.16 -14.36
N THR A 148 -18.98 -3.76 -15.00
CA THR A 148 -19.81 -2.64 -14.55
C THR A 148 -20.92 -3.01 -13.55
N LYS A 149 -21.09 -4.30 -13.23
CA LYS A 149 -22.21 -4.78 -12.39
C LYS A 149 -21.74 -5.50 -11.11
N ARG A 150 -20.53 -5.28 -10.65
CA ARG A 150 -20.06 -5.92 -9.44
C ARG A 150 -20.49 -5.12 -8.21
N ASN A 151 -21.11 -5.79 -7.24
CA ASN A 151 -21.34 -5.19 -5.93
C ASN A 151 -19.99 -4.85 -5.29
N PRO A 152 -19.88 -3.71 -4.59
CA PRO A 152 -18.65 -3.37 -3.88
C PRO A 152 -18.39 -4.31 -2.70
N ASP A 153 -17.12 -4.54 -2.42
CA ASP A 153 -16.67 -5.29 -1.25
C ASP A 153 -16.69 -4.43 0.01
N LEU A 154 -16.56 -3.10 -0.15
CA LEU A 154 -16.71 -2.09 0.91
C LEU A 154 -17.75 -1.06 0.50
N VAL A 155 -18.61 -0.66 1.44
CA VAL A 155 -19.61 0.38 1.25
C VAL A 155 -19.35 1.56 2.18
N PHE A 156 -19.41 2.75 1.61
CA PHE A 156 -19.37 4.04 2.29
C PHE A 156 -20.75 4.65 2.20
N PHE A 157 -21.47 4.63 3.30
CA PHE A 157 -22.86 5.08 3.32
C PHE A 157 -22.97 6.60 3.28
N SER A 158 -24.04 7.08 2.68
CA SER A 158 -24.38 8.50 2.65
C SER A 158 -24.60 9.11 4.03
N SER A 159 -24.88 8.29 5.04
CA SER A 159 -24.91 8.67 6.45
C SER A 159 -23.55 8.99 7.07
N GLY A 160 -22.45 8.66 6.38
CA GLY A 160 -21.07 8.82 6.86
C GLY A 160 -20.51 7.58 7.56
N GLU A 161 -21.32 6.57 7.77
CA GLU A 161 -20.88 5.28 8.30
C GLU A 161 -20.12 4.47 7.26
N THR A 162 -19.23 3.61 7.71
CA THR A 162 -18.61 2.59 6.87
C THR A 162 -18.48 1.29 7.65
N MET A 163 -18.37 0.19 6.95
CA MET A 163 -18.09 -1.10 7.60
C MET A 163 -16.66 -1.09 8.18
N PRO A 164 -16.45 -1.65 9.39
CA PRO A 164 -15.11 -1.84 9.89
C PRO A 164 -14.33 -2.80 8.99
N PHE A 165 -13.11 -2.43 8.62
CA PHE A 165 -12.29 -3.26 7.74
C PHE A 165 -10.79 -3.11 7.97
N ASP A 166 -10.06 -4.14 7.55
CA ASP A 166 -8.62 -4.15 7.35
C ASP A 166 -8.32 -4.41 5.87
N LEU A 167 -7.63 -3.49 5.23
CA LEU A 167 -7.11 -3.64 3.88
C LEU A 167 -5.60 -3.75 3.93
N GLU A 168 -5.08 -4.92 3.61
CA GLU A 168 -3.65 -5.20 3.60
C GLU A 168 -3.09 -5.12 2.17
N LEU A 169 -1.98 -4.42 2.03
CA LEU A 169 -1.18 -4.31 0.81
C LEU A 169 0.11 -5.10 1.02
N LEU A 170 0.18 -6.31 0.51
CA LEU A 170 1.31 -7.21 0.69
C LEU A 170 2.23 -7.15 -0.52
N VAL A 171 3.53 -6.97 -0.30
CA VAL A 171 4.52 -6.95 -1.39
C VAL A 171 4.71 -8.37 -1.92
N GLU A 172 4.48 -8.56 -3.22
CA GLU A 172 4.66 -9.84 -3.88
C GLU A 172 6.13 -10.26 -3.90
N GLY A 173 6.40 -11.54 -3.62
CA GLY A 173 7.76 -12.09 -3.60
C GLY A 173 8.57 -11.79 -2.34
N ALA A 174 8.02 -11.08 -1.35
CA ALA A 174 8.62 -10.98 -0.04
C ALA A 174 8.65 -12.38 0.62
N ALA A 175 9.76 -12.71 1.29
CA ALA A 175 9.84 -13.97 2.01
C ALA A 175 8.75 -14.03 3.11
N PRO A 176 8.17 -15.21 3.38
CA PRO A 176 7.07 -15.34 4.36
C PRO A 176 7.40 -14.82 5.76
N ALA A 177 8.68 -14.71 6.10
CA ALA A 177 9.18 -14.20 7.37
C ALA A 177 9.25 -12.66 7.44
N VAL A 178 9.07 -11.95 6.33
CA VAL A 178 9.13 -10.48 6.28
C VAL A 178 7.83 -10.00 5.67
N LEU A 179 6.84 -9.74 6.50
CA LEU A 179 5.58 -9.11 6.10
C LEU A 179 5.85 -7.63 5.74
N ASN A 180 6.49 -7.41 4.58
CA ASN A 180 6.69 -6.09 4.02
C ASN A 180 5.35 -5.62 3.42
N GLY A 181 4.49 -5.07 4.25
CA GLY A 181 3.17 -4.62 3.85
C GLY A 181 2.74 -3.33 4.51
N LEU A 182 1.59 -2.84 4.08
CA LEU A 182 0.86 -1.76 4.71
C LEU A 182 -0.53 -2.27 5.06
N ARG A 183 -1.05 -1.85 6.21
CA ARG A 183 -2.42 -2.10 6.62
C ARG A 183 -3.16 -0.77 6.74
N ILE A 184 -4.30 -0.68 6.09
CA ILE A 184 -5.26 0.40 6.22
C ILE A 184 -6.45 -0.16 6.98
N SER A 185 -6.77 0.43 8.12
CA SER A 185 -7.86 -0.08 8.97
C SER A 185 -8.76 1.04 9.49
N THR A 186 -10.01 0.69 9.78
CA THR A 186 -10.99 1.54 10.45
C THR A 186 -11.97 0.69 11.25
N ASP A 187 -12.45 1.27 12.36
CA ASP A 187 -13.58 0.73 13.13
C ASP A 187 -14.96 1.15 12.59
N GLY A 188 -14.98 1.86 11.47
CA GLY A 188 -16.19 2.37 10.82
C GLY A 188 -16.57 3.80 11.19
N PHE A 189 -16.08 4.34 12.31
CA PHE A 189 -16.41 5.68 12.81
C PHE A 189 -15.22 6.65 12.78
N GLN A 190 -14.02 6.15 13.09
CA GLN A 190 -12.82 6.95 13.12
C GLN A 190 -12.19 7.12 11.74
N PRO A 191 -11.32 8.13 11.55
CA PRO A 191 -10.51 8.24 10.36
C PRO A 191 -9.67 6.99 10.13
N LEU A 192 -9.37 6.71 8.86
CA LEU A 192 -8.55 5.58 8.47
C LEU A 192 -7.14 5.67 9.08
N SER A 193 -6.66 4.59 9.65
CA SER A 193 -5.27 4.44 10.07
C SER A 193 -4.45 3.74 8.99
N LEU A 194 -3.18 4.14 8.85
CA LEU A 194 -2.21 3.48 8.00
C LEU A 194 -1.04 3.01 8.85
N GLU A 195 -0.85 1.71 8.90
CA GLU A 195 0.22 1.09 9.66
C GLU A 195 1.15 0.30 8.73
N ARG A 196 2.44 0.24 9.12
CA ARG A 196 3.39 -0.64 8.45
C ARG A 196 3.35 -2.01 9.14
N MET A 197 3.26 -3.05 8.34
CA MET A 197 3.37 -4.43 8.82
C MET A 197 4.85 -4.80 8.87
N ASP A 198 5.52 -4.45 9.99
CA ASP A 198 6.89 -4.87 10.26
C ASP A 198 6.87 -6.21 10.99
N GLU A 199 7.95 -6.97 10.87
CA GLU A 199 8.14 -8.37 11.31
C GLU A 199 7.94 -8.63 12.81
N PHE A 200 7.66 -7.63 13.62
CA PHE A 200 7.64 -7.69 15.08
C PHE A 200 6.35 -7.15 15.72
N THR A 201 5.21 -7.68 15.30
CA THR A 201 4.08 -7.69 16.23
C THR A 201 3.79 -9.14 16.62
N GLU A 202 4.78 -9.81 17.20
CA GLU A 202 4.49 -10.96 18.04
C GLU A 202 3.65 -10.48 19.23
N ALA A 203 2.39 -10.87 19.18
CA ALA A 203 1.52 -11.18 20.28
C ALA A 203 1.96 -10.67 21.67
N LYS A 204 1.36 -9.58 22.09
CA LYS A 204 1.10 -9.35 23.50
C LYS A 204 -0.17 -10.13 23.87
N SER A 205 0.05 -11.41 24.25
CA SER A 205 -0.94 -12.19 25.01
C SER A 205 -1.27 -11.51 26.32
#